data_97462e517571efedc06c09d9e19dedc5
#
_entry.id   97462e517571efedc06c09d9e19dedc5
#
_cell.length_a   1.000
_cell.length_b   1.000
_cell.length_c   1.000
_cell.angle_alpha   90.00
_cell.angle_beta   90.00
_cell.angle_gamma   90.00
#
_symmetry.space_group_name_H-M   'P 1'
#
loop_
_entity.id
_entity.type
_entity.pdbx_description
1 polymer ?
#
loop_
_entity_poly.entity_id
_entity_poly.type
_entity_poly.pdbx_seq_one_letter_code
_entity_poly.pdbx_strand_id
1 'polypeptide(L)'
;YYLHGSDVSKMSEKELAYIRNKELGFVFQQYNLIPKLNLIENVELPLIYRRMAPSKRRELAKAALERVGLGDRLTKYPSQLSGGQQQRVSIARALAGSPPVILADEPTGALDSKTGKDVLALLKKLNLEGTTIVLITHDNSIAAQTKRTVRIQDGKIISDVVNEDIVAEMKLEKEKLSKGADAV
;
A
#
# COMPACT_ATOMS: atom_id res chain seq x y z
N TYR A 1 -15.20 16.81 -0.85
CA TYR A 1 -14.72 15.52 -0.35
C TYR A 1 -14.70 15.50 1.19
N TYR A 2 -15.31 14.48 1.77
CA TYR A 2 -15.43 14.35 3.21
C TYR A 2 -14.58 13.16 3.70
N LEU A 3 -13.75 13.37 4.72
CA LEU A 3 -12.97 12.35 5.40
C LEU A 3 -13.37 12.34 6.89
N HIS A 4 -13.83 11.19 7.40
CA HIS A 4 -14.37 11.06 8.76
C HIS A 4 -15.39 12.15 9.12
N GLY A 5 -16.25 12.52 8.17
CA GLY A 5 -17.28 13.56 8.33
C GLY A 5 -16.80 15.01 8.23
N SER A 6 -15.50 15.24 8.05
CA SER A 6 -14.91 16.57 7.90
C SER A 6 -14.69 16.91 6.42
N ASP A 7 -15.09 18.11 6.03
CA ASP A 7 -14.90 18.62 4.67
C ASP A 7 -13.43 18.99 4.42
N VAL A 8 -12.74 18.19 3.61
CA VAL A 8 -11.31 18.35 3.32
C VAL A 8 -11.02 19.65 2.59
N SER A 9 -11.97 20.18 1.82
CA SER A 9 -11.79 21.44 1.07
C SER A 9 -11.63 22.68 1.97
N LYS A 10 -12.04 22.58 3.23
CA LYS A 10 -11.96 23.66 4.23
C LYS A 10 -10.75 23.57 5.14
N MET A 11 -9.91 22.57 4.93
CA MET A 11 -8.73 22.32 5.77
C MET A 11 -7.53 23.14 5.33
N SER A 12 -6.75 23.60 6.29
CA SER A 12 -5.46 24.23 6.04
C SER A 12 -4.44 23.22 5.46
N GLU A 13 -3.40 23.71 4.79
CA GLU A 13 -2.30 22.87 4.28
C GLU A 13 -1.66 22.01 5.38
N LYS A 14 -1.57 22.52 6.59
CA LYS A 14 -1.02 21.79 7.76
C LYS A 14 -1.91 20.61 8.16
N GLU A 15 -3.22 20.81 8.17
CA GLU A 15 -4.21 19.75 8.46
C GLU A 15 -4.21 18.70 7.35
N LEU A 16 -4.18 19.13 6.08
CA LEU A 16 -4.07 18.23 4.93
C LEU A 16 -2.79 17.40 4.97
N ALA A 17 -1.65 18.01 5.32
CA ALA A 17 -0.38 17.29 5.47
C ALA A 17 -0.43 16.25 6.60
N TYR A 18 -1.07 16.59 7.73
CA TYR A 18 -1.28 15.67 8.84
C TYR A 18 -2.15 14.48 8.44
N ILE A 19 -3.28 14.73 7.79
CA ILE A 19 -4.20 13.68 7.31
C ILE A 19 -3.50 12.79 6.28
N ARG A 20 -2.84 13.37 5.27
CA ARG A 20 -2.08 12.59 4.28
C ARG A 20 -1.08 11.65 4.95
N ASN A 21 -0.37 12.11 5.96
CA ASN A 21 0.61 11.29 6.65
C ASN A 21 -0.04 10.21 7.53
N LYS A 22 -1.17 10.50 8.19
CA LYS A 22 -1.80 9.61 9.17
C LYS A 22 -2.74 8.59 8.52
N GLU A 23 -3.55 9.03 7.57
CA GLU A 23 -4.67 8.25 7.03
C GLU A 23 -4.33 7.58 5.70
N LEU A 24 -3.29 8.04 4.98
CA LEU A 24 -2.98 7.57 3.64
C LEU A 24 -1.55 7.02 3.55
N GLY A 25 -1.42 5.83 2.98
CA GLY A 25 -0.16 5.31 2.45
C GLY A 25 -0.13 5.50 0.94
N PHE A 26 1.04 5.81 0.38
CA PHE A 26 1.20 6.00 -1.06
C PHE A 26 2.21 5.01 -1.63
N VAL A 27 1.80 4.35 -2.72
CA VAL A 27 2.64 3.46 -3.54
C VAL A 27 2.62 4.01 -4.97
N PHE A 28 3.78 4.26 -5.55
CA PHE A 28 3.93 4.86 -6.88
C PHE A 28 4.57 3.88 -7.86
N GLN A 29 4.36 4.10 -9.14
CA GLN A 29 4.95 3.32 -10.22
C GLN A 29 6.48 3.30 -10.18
N GLN A 30 7.12 4.44 -9.91
CA GLN A 30 8.58 4.61 -9.87
C GLN A 30 9.18 4.46 -8.47
N TYR A 31 8.48 3.78 -7.55
CA TYR A 31 8.90 3.48 -6.17
C TYR A 31 9.16 4.71 -5.28
N ASN A 32 9.72 5.80 -5.81
CA ASN A 32 10.06 7.06 -5.13
C ASN A 32 10.86 6.83 -3.83
N LEU A 33 11.84 5.92 -3.88
CA LEU A 33 12.79 5.69 -2.79
C LEU A 33 13.90 6.74 -2.84
N ILE A 34 14.38 7.15 -1.67
CA ILE A 34 15.53 8.06 -1.57
C ILE A 34 16.80 7.22 -1.73
N PRO A 35 17.61 7.42 -2.80
CA PRO A 35 18.73 6.54 -3.12
C PRO A 35 19.85 6.52 -2.07
N LYS A 36 20.01 7.63 -1.33
CA LYS A 36 21.04 7.79 -0.29
C LYS A 36 20.64 7.21 1.07
N LEU A 37 19.41 6.76 1.24
CA LEU A 37 18.91 6.11 2.44
C LEU A 37 18.85 4.60 2.20
N ASN A 38 19.19 3.82 3.23
CA ASN A 38 18.98 2.37 3.19
C ASN A 38 17.48 2.03 3.31
N LEU A 39 17.13 0.73 3.30
CA LEU A 39 15.73 0.30 3.27
C LEU A 39 14.96 0.74 4.51
N ILE A 40 15.53 0.51 5.69
CA ILE A 40 14.83 0.84 6.93
C ILE A 40 14.66 2.36 7.09
N GLU A 41 15.66 3.15 6.70
CA GLU A 41 15.59 4.61 6.70
C GLU A 41 14.52 5.14 5.74
N ASN A 42 14.39 4.55 4.54
CA ASN A 42 13.31 4.88 3.60
C ASN A 42 11.93 4.60 4.20
N VAL A 43 11.78 3.49 4.92
CA VAL A 43 10.51 3.10 5.54
C VAL A 43 10.20 3.92 6.78
N GLU A 44 11.20 4.42 7.51
CA GLU A 44 11.03 5.30 8.65
C GLU A 44 10.50 6.71 8.28
N LEU A 45 10.65 7.18 7.04
CA LEU A 45 10.33 8.56 6.64
C LEU A 45 8.94 9.04 7.08
N PRO A 46 7.82 8.34 6.82
CA PRO A 46 6.50 8.81 7.25
C PRO A 46 6.38 8.89 8.78
N LEU A 47 7.10 8.04 9.51
CA LEU A 47 7.10 8.01 10.97
C LEU A 47 7.93 9.17 11.58
N ILE A 48 8.96 9.63 10.85
CA ILE A 48 9.72 10.84 11.21
C ILE A 48 8.79 12.06 11.16
N TYR A 49 7.99 12.18 10.10
CA TYR A 49 7.01 13.27 9.98
C TYR A 49 5.92 13.21 11.05
N ARG A 50 5.63 12.02 11.60
CA ARG A 50 4.75 11.84 12.78
C ARG A 50 5.44 12.17 14.11
N ARG A 51 6.71 12.57 14.10
CA ARG A 51 7.52 12.87 15.29
C ARG A 51 7.60 11.69 16.27
N MET A 52 7.56 10.47 15.76
CA MET A 52 7.70 9.28 16.61
C MET A 52 9.12 9.12 17.16
N ALA A 53 9.24 8.56 18.36
CA ALA A 53 10.53 8.27 18.98
C ALA A 53 11.37 7.30 18.11
N PRO A 54 12.70 7.46 18.02
CA PRO A 54 13.57 6.68 17.15
C PRO A 54 13.44 5.16 17.32
N SER A 55 13.36 4.66 18.57
CA SER A 55 13.20 3.25 18.86
C SER A 55 11.91 2.68 18.26
N LYS A 56 10.79 3.39 18.45
CA LYS A 56 9.48 2.97 17.94
C LYS A 56 9.41 3.03 16.42
N ARG A 57 10.01 4.05 15.79
CA ARG A 57 10.13 4.11 14.32
C ARG A 57 10.85 2.90 13.77
N ARG A 58 12.01 2.56 14.37
CA ARG A 58 12.84 1.44 13.93
C ARG A 58 12.09 0.11 14.03
N GLU A 59 11.39 -0.11 15.13
CA GLU A 59 10.54 -1.29 15.34
C GLU A 59 9.47 -1.42 14.25
N LEU A 60 8.69 -0.35 14.02
CA LEU A 60 7.61 -0.35 13.02
C LEU A 60 8.12 -0.50 11.59
N ALA A 61 9.23 0.17 11.26
CA ALA A 61 9.84 0.07 9.94
C ALA A 61 10.37 -1.36 9.68
N LYS A 62 10.98 -1.99 10.68
CA LYS A 62 11.44 -3.39 10.60
C LYS A 62 10.25 -4.32 10.39
N ALA A 63 9.20 -4.22 11.18
CA ALA A 63 7.99 -5.03 11.03
C ALA A 63 7.34 -4.86 9.65
N ALA A 64 7.30 -3.63 9.12
CA ALA A 64 6.78 -3.37 7.78
C ALA A 64 7.63 -4.04 6.68
N LEU A 65 8.96 -4.03 6.80
CA LEU A 65 9.88 -4.71 5.87
C LEU A 65 9.75 -6.24 5.96
N GLU A 66 9.56 -6.79 7.15
CA GLU A 66 9.29 -8.22 7.36
C GLU A 66 7.98 -8.64 6.67
N ARG A 67 6.91 -7.87 6.78
CA ARG A 67 5.62 -8.14 6.11
C ARG A 67 5.71 -8.22 4.59
N VAL A 68 6.66 -7.52 3.98
CA VAL A 68 6.88 -7.56 2.53
C VAL A 68 8.00 -8.52 2.12
N GLY A 69 8.56 -9.31 3.06
CA GLY A 69 9.59 -10.31 2.81
C GLY A 69 11.00 -9.73 2.59
N LEU A 70 11.33 -8.62 3.27
CA LEU A 70 12.62 -7.93 3.16
C LEU A 70 13.28 -7.68 4.54
N GLY A 71 12.87 -8.43 5.57
CA GLY A 71 13.37 -8.27 6.94
C GLY A 71 14.86 -8.60 7.12
N ASP A 72 15.45 -9.37 6.20
CA ASP A 72 16.88 -9.72 6.14
C ASP A 72 17.75 -8.66 5.42
N ARG A 73 17.15 -7.59 4.87
CA ARG A 73 17.81 -6.62 3.97
C ARG A 73 17.79 -5.18 4.46
N LEU A 74 17.57 -4.95 5.74
CA LEU A 74 17.31 -3.62 6.34
C LEU A 74 18.34 -2.54 5.96
N THR A 75 19.62 -2.91 5.87
CA THR A 75 20.75 -2.01 5.61
C THR A 75 21.13 -1.87 4.13
N LYS A 76 20.46 -2.61 3.23
CA LYS A 76 20.68 -2.48 1.78
C LYS A 76 20.17 -1.13 1.27
N TYR A 77 20.74 -0.66 0.16
CA TYR A 77 20.32 0.55 -0.55
C TYR A 77 19.42 0.22 -1.74
N PRO A 78 18.57 1.13 -2.21
CA PRO A 78 17.70 0.91 -3.37
C PRO A 78 18.44 0.39 -4.60
N SER A 79 19.65 0.89 -4.88
CA SER A 79 20.48 0.47 -6.01
C SER A 79 20.92 -1.00 -5.98
N GLN A 80 20.80 -1.67 -4.84
CA GLN A 80 21.17 -3.07 -4.66
C GLN A 80 19.96 -4.02 -4.80
N LEU A 81 18.80 -3.51 -5.19
CA LEU A 81 17.54 -4.23 -5.27
C LEU A 81 17.02 -4.32 -6.70
N SER A 82 16.32 -5.43 -7.02
CA SER A 82 15.49 -5.50 -8.23
C SER A 82 14.30 -4.54 -8.15
N GLY A 83 13.68 -4.20 -9.29
CA GLY A 83 12.50 -3.33 -9.35
C GLY A 83 11.37 -3.81 -8.43
N GLY A 84 11.07 -5.11 -8.44
CA GLY A 84 10.05 -5.69 -7.57
C GLY A 84 10.39 -5.61 -6.08
N GLN A 85 11.67 -5.71 -5.72
CA GLN A 85 12.11 -5.50 -4.34
C GLN A 85 11.99 -4.01 -3.95
N GLN A 86 12.34 -3.09 -4.83
CA GLN A 86 12.14 -1.65 -4.59
C GLN A 86 10.65 -1.31 -4.40
N GLN A 87 9.76 -1.92 -5.21
CA GLN A 87 8.32 -1.75 -5.05
C GLN A 87 7.82 -2.31 -3.70
N ARG A 88 8.33 -3.44 -3.25
CA ARG A 88 8.03 -3.97 -1.92
C ARG A 88 8.49 -3.02 -0.80
N VAL A 89 9.63 -2.35 -0.93
CA VAL A 89 10.07 -1.31 0.02
C VAL A 89 9.12 -0.11 -0.01
N SER A 90 8.66 0.33 -1.18
CA SER A 90 7.66 1.40 -1.32
C SER A 90 6.35 1.02 -0.61
N ILE A 91 5.90 -0.23 -0.75
CA ILE A 91 4.73 -0.76 -0.03
C ILE A 91 4.99 -0.81 1.49
N ALA A 92 6.16 -1.28 1.95
CA ALA A 92 6.52 -1.26 3.37
C ALA A 92 6.51 0.15 3.95
N ARG A 93 7.02 1.14 3.21
CA ARG A 93 6.96 2.55 3.60
C ARG A 93 5.52 3.04 3.74
N ALA A 94 4.65 2.68 2.82
CA ALA A 94 3.23 3.01 2.90
C ALA A 94 2.55 2.38 4.13
N LEU A 95 2.94 1.15 4.49
CA LEU A 95 2.40 0.39 5.63
C LEU A 95 2.92 0.82 7.00
N ALA A 96 4.12 1.40 7.09
CA ALA A 96 4.84 1.60 8.34
C ALA A 96 4.04 2.38 9.40
N GLY A 97 3.18 3.30 8.96
CA GLY A 97 2.29 4.06 9.83
C GLY A 97 0.93 3.40 10.09
N SER A 98 0.70 2.19 9.60
CA SER A 98 -0.60 1.49 9.67
C SER A 98 -1.77 2.37 9.21
N PRO A 99 -1.70 3.00 8.02
CA PRO A 99 -2.80 3.83 7.54
C PRO A 99 -4.01 2.94 7.20
N PRO A 100 -5.25 3.46 7.37
CA PRO A 100 -6.45 2.72 7.00
C PRO A 100 -6.60 2.55 5.48
N VAL A 101 -5.98 3.41 4.68
CA VAL A 101 -6.06 3.39 3.21
C VAL A 101 -4.68 3.48 2.57
N ILE A 102 -4.44 2.64 1.57
CA ILE A 102 -3.28 2.74 0.67
C ILE A 102 -3.78 3.11 -0.73
N LEU A 103 -3.22 4.18 -1.29
CA LEU A 103 -3.40 4.60 -2.68
C LEU A 103 -2.21 4.06 -3.49
N ALA A 104 -2.48 3.14 -4.40
CA ALA A 104 -1.47 2.50 -5.25
C ALA A 104 -1.68 2.95 -6.70
N ASP A 105 -0.79 3.84 -7.16
CA ASP A 105 -0.83 4.41 -8.50
C ASP A 105 0.11 3.62 -9.42
N GLU A 106 -0.47 2.88 -10.38
CA GLU A 106 0.21 1.98 -11.31
C GLU A 106 1.30 1.12 -10.63
N PRO A 107 0.98 0.39 -9.54
CA PRO A 107 2.00 -0.24 -8.69
C PRO A 107 2.80 -1.34 -9.40
N THR A 108 2.40 -1.76 -10.57
CA THR A 108 3.06 -2.80 -11.37
C THR A 108 3.58 -2.30 -12.72
N GLY A 109 3.33 -1.03 -13.08
CA GLY A 109 3.59 -0.50 -14.41
C GLY A 109 5.08 -0.46 -14.83
N ALA A 110 6.00 -0.50 -13.86
CA ALA A 110 7.45 -0.56 -14.11
C ALA A 110 8.05 -1.97 -13.94
N LEU A 111 7.22 -3.02 -13.82
CA LEU A 111 7.63 -4.39 -13.50
C LEU A 111 7.35 -5.34 -14.66
N ASP A 112 8.13 -6.40 -14.76
CA ASP A 112 7.80 -7.54 -15.61
C ASP A 112 6.54 -8.26 -15.10
N SER A 113 5.88 -9.02 -15.98
CA SER A 113 4.59 -9.65 -15.69
C SER A 113 4.60 -10.59 -14.48
N LYS A 114 5.71 -11.32 -14.24
CA LYS A 114 5.82 -12.24 -13.08
C LYS A 114 5.94 -11.44 -11.78
N THR A 115 6.86 -10.51 -11.74
CA THR A 115 7.09 -9.63 -10.58
C THR A 115 5.85 -8.78 -10.29
N GLY A 116 5.14 -8.29 -11.31
CA GLY A 116 3.88 -7.58 -11.17
C GLY A 116 2.80 -8.42 -10.47
N LYS A 117 2.65 -9.69 -10.84
CA LYS A 117 1.73 -10.61 -10.17
C LYS A 117 2.06 -10.81 -8.69
N ASP A 118 3.35 -10.92 -8.35
CA ASP A 118 3.79 -11.05 -6.95
C ASP A 118 3.45 -9.80 -6.12
N VAL A 119 3.59 -8.60 -6.71
CA VAL A 119 3.22 -7.33 -6.07
C VAL A 119 1.71 -7.22 -5.88
N LEU A 120 0.91 -7.61 -6.88
CA LEU A 120 -0.55 -7.64 -6.76
C LEU A 120 -1.01 -8.65 -5.70
N ALA A 121 -0.41 -9.83 -5.63
CA ALA A 121 -0.70 -10.82 -4.59
C ALA A 121 -0.40 -10.27 -3.19
N LEU A 122 0.70 -9.54 -3.02
CA LEU A 122 1.01 -8.85 -1.77
C LEU A 122 -0.07 -7.82 -1.41
N LEU A 123 -0.51 -6.97 -2.34
CA LEU A 123 -1.57 -5.98 -2.10
C LEU A 123 -2.91 -6.66 -1.75
N LYS A 124 -3.27 -7.76 -2.42
CA LYS A 124 -4.44 -8.57 -2.08
C LYS A 124 -4.36 -9.12 -0.65
N LYS A 125 -3.21 -9.68 -0.25
CA LYS A 125 -2.97 -10.15 1.11
C LYS A 125 -3.18 -9.04 2.14
N LEU A 126 -2.62 -7.85 1.91
CA LEU A 126 -2.80 -6.71 2.80
C LEU A 126 -4.27 -6.27 2.90
N ASN A 127 -5.03 -6.38 1.82
CA ASN A 127 -6.46 -6.10 1.83
C ASN A 127 -7.25 -7.15 2.66
N LEU A 128 -6.88 -8.43 2.57
CA LEU A 128 -7.45 -9.49 3.41
C LEU A 128 -7.18 -9.27 4.90
N GLU A 129 -6.00 -8.73 5.24
CA GLU A 129 -5.61 -8.34 6.60
C GLU A 129 -6.33 -7.06 7.10
N GLY A 130 -7.19 -6.43 6.29
CA GLY A 130 -8.06 -5.31 6.68
C GLY A 130 -7.64 -3.94 6.18
N THR A 131 -6.53 -3.80 5.45
CA THR A 131 -6.13 -2.51 4.84
C THR A 131 -6.99 -2.22 3.61
N THR A 132 -7.58 -1.04 3.50
CA THR A 132 -8.25 -0.62 2.26
C THR A 132 -7.22 -0.28 1.20
N ILE A 133 -7.32 -0.90 0.02
CA ILE A 133 -6.44 -0.63 -1.12
C ILE A 133 -7.26 0.04 -2.22
N VAL A 134 -6.87 1.25 -2.60
CA VAL A 134 -7.36 1.93 -3.81
C VAL A 134 -6.27 1.82 -4.86
N LEU A 135 -6.52 1.02 -5.88
CA LEU A 135 -5.58 0.76 -6.96
C LEU A 135 -5.98 1.57 -8.18
N ILE A 136 -5.09 2.39 -8.69
CA ILE A 136 -5.27 3.18 -9.92
C ILE A 136 -4.49 2.46 -11.01
N THR A 137 -5.16 2.10 -12.10
CA THR A 137 -4.52 1.45 -13.24
C THR A 137 -5.31 1.68 -14.53
N HIS A 138 -4.60 1.67 -15.66
CA HIS A 138 -5.19 1.60 -16.99
C HIS A 138 -5.28 0.16 -17.52
N ASP A 139 -4.76 -0.83 -16.79
CA ASP A 139 -4.82 -2.24 -17.16
C ASP A 139 -6.14 -2.89 -16.71
N ASN A 140 -7.01 -3.19 -17.67
CA ASN A 140 -8.29 -3.83 -17.41
C ASN A 140 -8.15 -5.22 -16.78
N SER A 141 -7.05 -5.94 -17.04
CA SER A 141 -6.82 -7.28 -16.48
C SER A 141 -6.52 -7.21 -14.97
N ILE A 142 -5.89 -6.13 -14.53
CA ILE A 142 -5.65 -5.83 -13.12
C ILE A 142 -6.94 -5.35 -12.45
N ALA A 143 -7.66 -4.42 -13.08
CA ALA A 143 -8.93 -3.91 -12.59
C ALA A 143 -9.96 -5.03 -12.35
N ALA A 144 -10.06 -5.99 -13.26
CA ALA A 144 -10.96 -7.15 -13.15
C ALA A 144 -10.68 -8.06 -11.94
N GLN A 145 -9.51 -7.95 -11.32
CA GLN A 145 -9.12 -8.71 -10.12
C GLN A 145 -9.46 -8.00 -8.80
N THR A 146 -10.13 -6.86 -8.85
CA THR A 146 -10.52 -6.07 -7.68
C THR A 146 -11.99 -6.28 -7.31
N LYS A 147 -12.34 -6.08 -6.03
CA LYS A 147 -13.72 -6.22 -5.51
C LYS A 147 -14.70 -5.22 -6.13
N ARG A 148 -14.21 -4.04 -6.49
CA ARG A 148 -15.01 -2.95 -7.07
C ARG A 148 -14.15 -2.18 -8.06
N THR A 149 -14.69 -1.92 -9.23
CA THR A 149 -14.04 -1.15 -10.29
C THR A 149 -14.83 0.10 -10.58
N VAL A 150 -14.22 1.27 -10.39
CA VAL A 150 -14.77 2.57 -10.77
C VAL A 150 -14.02 3.05 -12.00
N ARG A 151 -14.74 3.23 -13.12
CA ARG A 151 -14.14 3.75 -14.35
C ARG A 151 -14.38 5.25 -14.47
N ILE A 152 -13.30 5.97 -14.70
CA ILE A 152 -13.32 7.43 -14.86
C ILE A 152 -12.85 7.77 -16.27
N GLN A 153 -13.60 8.63 -16.95
CA GLN A 153 -13.24 9.21 -18.26
C GLN A 153 -13.57 10.69 -18.27
N ASP A 154 -12.65 11.52 -18.75
CA ASP A 154 -12.80 12.98 -18.82
C ASP A 154 -13.27 13.62 -17.49
N GLY A 155 -12.72 13.12 -16.37
CA GLY A 155 -13.07 13.59 -15.02
C GLY A 155 -14.45 13.15 -14.51
N LYS A 156 -15.17 12.29 -15.23
CA LYS A 156 -16.51 11.79 -14.85
C LYS A 156 -16.47 10.28 -14.58
N ILE A 157 -17.22 9.85 -13.58
CA ILE A 157 -17.48 8.42 -13.35
C ILE A 157 -18.45 7.93 -14.43
N ILE A 158 -17.99 6.98 -15.25
CA ILE A 158 -18.79 6.37 -16.32
C ILE A 158 -19.31 4.99 -15.96
N SER A 159 -18.68 4.30 -15.01
CA SER A 159 -19.20 3.05 -14.46
C SER A 159 -18.66 2.83 -13.05
N ASP A 160 -19.44 2.10 -12.24
CA ASP A 160 -19.10 1.68 -10.88
C ASP A 160 -19.70 0.28 -10.68
N VAL A 161 -18.84 -0.75 -10.64
CA VAL A 161 -19.23 -2.15 -10.68
C VAL A 161 -18.59 -2.90 -9.51
N VAL A 162 -19.38 -3.67 -8.79
CA VAL A 162 -18.92 -4.65 -7.80
C VAL A 162 -18.72 -5.99 -8.48
N ASN A 163 -17.56 -6.61 -8.28
CA ASN A 163 -17.25 -7.94 -8.77
C ASN A 163 -17.60 -8.97 -7.68
N GLU A 164 -18.81 -9.52 -7.77
CA GLU A 164 -19.37 -10.42 -6.75
C GLU A 164 -18.54 -11.72 -6.64
N ASP A 165 -17.99 -12.23 -7.72
CA ASP A 165 -17.15 -13.44 -7.70
C ASP A 165 -15.86 -13.21 -6.89
N ILE A 166 -15.19 -12.09 -7.13
CA ILE A 166 -13.99 -11.71 -6.37
C ILE A 166 -14.33 -11.43 -4.90
N VAL A 167 -15.47 -10.81 -4.62
CA VAL A 167 -15.94 -10.59 -3.25
C VAL A 167 -16.14 -11.92 -2.53
N ALA A 168 -16.78 -12.89 -3.18
CA ALA A 168 -17.04 -14.22 -2.61
C ALA A 168 -15.72 -15.00 -2.39
N GLU A 169 -14.82 -15.00 -3.38
CA GLU A 169 -13.50 -15.63 -3.29
C GLU A 169 -12.69 -15.09 -2.09
N MET A 170 -12.60 -13.77 -1.99
CA MET A 170 -11.85 -13.12 -0.92
C MET A 170 -12.48 -13.32 0.47
N LYS A 171 -13.79 -13.47 0.58
CA LYS A 171 -14.44 -13.85 1.85
C LYS A 171 -14.01 -15.24 2.31
N LEU A 172 -14.06 -16.22 1.41
CA LEU A 172 -13.62 -17.60 1.69
C LEU A 172 -12.13 -17.66 2.10
N GLU A 173 -11.29 -16.90 1.43
CA GLU A 173 -9.86 -16.84 1.74
C GLU A 173 -9.62 -16.21 3.13
N LYS A 174 -10.34 -15.15 3.48
CA LYS A 174 -10.29 -14.52 4.81
C LYS A 174 -10.72 -15.48 5.92
N GLU A 175 -11.77 -16.26 5.70
CA GLU A 175 -12.25 -17.26 6.66
C GLU A 175 -11.22 -18.39 6.88
N LYS A 176 -10.52 -18.81 5.83
CA LYS A 176 -9.44 -19.81 5.94
C LYS A 176 -8.27 -19.27 6.77
N LEU A 177 -7.88 -18.00 6.55
CA LEU A 177 -6.81 -17.35 7.31
C LEU A 177 -7.17 -17.22 8.80
N SER A 178 -8.41 -16.86 9.13
CA SER A 178 -8.84 -16.75 10.54
C SER A 178 -8.85 -18.12 11.25
N LYS A 179 -9.37 -19.17 10.61
CA LYS A 179 -9.37 -20.53 11.17
C LYS A 179 -7.98 -21.14 11.33
N GLY A 180 -7.02 -20.78 10.47
CA GLY A 180 -5.63 -21.22 10.59
C GLY A 180 -4.85 -20.51 11.70
N ALA A 181 -5.28 -19.31 12.11
CA ALA A 181 -4.66 -18.57 13.21
C ALA A 181 -5.11 -19.07 14.60
N ASP A 182 -6.31 -19.66 14.70
CA ASP A 182 -6.84 -20.23 15.95
C ASP A 182 -6.36 -21.67 16.21
N ALA A 183 -5.60 -22.25 15.28
CA ALA A 183 -5.12 -23.65 15.36
C ALA A 183 -3.63 -23.78 15.79
N VAL A 184 -2.97 -22.69 16.19
CA VAL A 184 -1.62 -22.60 16.73
C VAL A 184 -1.68 -21.93 18.10
#